data_0f7453d31e1f67a0ba743c04f652db5d
#
_entry.id   0f7453d31e1f67a0ba743c04f652db5d
#
_cell.length_a   1.000
_cell.length_b   1.000
_cell.length_c   1.000
_cell.angle_alpha   90.00
_cell.angle_beta   90.00
_cell.angle_gamma   90.00
#
_symmetry.space_group_name_H-M   'P 1'
#
loop_
_entity.id
_entity.type
_entity.pdbx_description
1 polymer ?
#
loop_
_entity_poly.entity_id
_entity_poly.type
_entity_poly.pdbx_seq_one_letter_code
_entity_poly.pdbx_strand_id
1 'polypeptide(L)'
;MASEGVKVLCVVPKSQREMKVRPETWAELKRKFEVTENETEKNWTSDELAESISGYDAVLTGWGSPPFTEKVWEKAERLKLIVHMAGSVKFLFPNDVVQRFCIPRNITVVSCAHALAINVAEMTVALMVMAARRLYEHIQAFRERGVWKDKNLPTNFPTINGSTVGIIGASRVGREVILLLRAYRDVRILLYDPYITPEQASELGATLTDLETLFSESDFISLHAPLTKQTVGMIGERHFALMKDGAIFINTARGKIVDTNALVKALQTRQIFAVLDVTDPEPLPANHPLRFLPNCYITPHIAGAGVYGYFQIGEMTLKALVDFFENGVRPEGAIDWTVYDSLA
;
A
#
# COMPACT_ATOMS: atom_id res chain seq x y z
N MET A 1 18.06 25.69 15.95
CA MET A 1 19.50 25.41 16.02
C MET A 1 19.86 24.64 14.77
N ALA A 2 20.89 25.00 14.05
CA ALA A 2 21.27 24.31 12.82
C ALA A 2 21.59 22.85 13.12
N SER A 3 21.19 21.95 12.24
CA SER A 3 21.47 20.51 12.27
C SER A 3 22.96 20.20 11.94
N GLU A 4 23.86 21.15 12.19
CA GLU A 4 25.29 20.99 11.95
C GLU A 4 25.82 19.76 12.69
N GLY A 5 26.30 18.77 11.91
CA GLY A 5 26.89 17.53 12.43
C GLY A 5 25.93 16.34 12.53
N VAL A 6 24.67 16.44 12.09
CA VAL A 6 23.78 15.28 11.98
C VAL A 6 24.15 14.46 10.74
N LYS A 7 24.53 13.20 10.97
CA LYS A 7 24.97 12.27 9.92
C LYS A 7 23.85 11.35 9.49
N VAL A 8 23.57 11.32 8.18
CA VAL A 8 22.51 10.54 7.56
C VAL A 8 23.12 9.53 6.58
N LEU A 9 22.82 8.24 6.77
CA LEU A 9 23.23 7.17 5.86
C LEU A 9 22.04 6.81 4.95
N CYS A 10 22.18 6.98 3.65
CA CYS A 10 21.20 6.54 2.67
C CYS A 10 21.64 5.22 2.03
N VAL A 11 20.99 4.11 2.39
CA VAL A 11 21.30 2.78 1.82
C VAL A 11 20.44 2.45 0.58
N VAL A 12 19.57 3.37 0.18
CA VAL A 12 18.70 3.20 -1.00
C VAL A 12 19.55 3.25 -2.27
N PRO A 13 19.43 2.29 -3.21
CA PRO A 13 20.11 2.32 -4.49
C PRO A 13 19.87 3.62 -5.25
N LYS A 14 20.87 4.05 -6.03
CA LYS A 14 20.86 5.34 -6.71
C LYS A 14 19.61 5.58 -7.56
N SER A 15 19.31 4.67 -8.49
CA SER A 15 18.13 4.82 -9.36
C SER A 15 16.82 4.84 -8.58
N GLN A 16 16.72 4.04 -7.52
CA GLN A 16 15.53 4.01 -6.66
C GLN A 16 15.37 5.33 -5.88
N ARG A 17 16.45 5.94 -5.44
CA ARG A 17 16.46 7.26 -4.79
C ARG A 17 16.07 8.36 -5.78
N GLU A 18 16.69 8.41 -6.96
CA GLU A 18 16.41 9.41 -8.00
C GLU A 18 14.95 9.34 -8.51
N MET A 19 14.38 8.15 -8.54
CA MET A 19 12.96 7.98 -8.88
C MET A 19 12.02 8.58 -7.84
N LYS A 20 12.41 8.60 -6.55
CA LYS A 20 11.54 9.00 -5.43
C LYS A 20 11.78 10.42 -4.93
N VAL A 21 12.91 11.01 -5.23
CA VAL A 21 13.30 12.31 -4.68
C VAL A 21 13.68 13.25 -5.81
N ARG A 22 13.02 14.40 -5.85
CA ARG A 22 13.41 15.45 -6.80
C ARG A 22 14.82 15.93 -6.54
N PRO A 23 15.59 16.32 -7.59
CA PRO A 23 16.95 16.82 -7.42
C PRO A 23 17.06 18.00 -6.43
N GLU A 24 16.10 18.91 -6.46
CA GLU A 24 16.03 20.07 -5.56
C GLU A 24 15.82 19.65 -4.10
N THR A 25 14.90 18.69 -3.84
CA THR A 25 14.64 18.16 -2.49
C THR A 25 15.85 17.44 -1.94
N TRP A 26 16.56 16.66 -2.81
CA TRP A 26 17.78 15.97 -2.42
C TRP A 26 18.94 16.94 -2.14
N ALA A 27 19.07 17.98 -2.94
CA ALA A 27 20.05 19.05 -2.72
C ALA A 27 19.79 19.79 -1.39
N GLU A 28 18.54 20.07 -1.08
CA GLU A 28 18.15 20.68 0.20
C GLU A 28 18.47 19.76 1.38
N LEU A 29 18.23 18.46 1.25
CA LEU A 29 18.56 17.47 2.28
C LEU A 29 20.09 17.45 2.55
N LYS A 30 20.91 17.43 1.50
CA LYS A 30 22.38 17.49 1.61
C LYS A 30 22.91 18.83 2.14
N ARG A 31 22.17 19.91 1.92
CA ARG A 31 22.54 21.22 2.48
C ARG A 31 22.32 21.28 4.01
N LYS A 32 21.33 20.54 4.51
CA LYS A 32 20.94 20.53 5.94
C LYS A 32 21.69 19.48 6.76
N PHE A 33 22.02 18.34 6.15
CA PHE A 33 22.58 17.17 6.81
C PHE A 33 23.84 16.65 6.13
N GLU A 34 24.71 16.00 6.88
CA GLU A 34 25.87 15.30 6.33
C GLU A 34 25.44 13.92 5.80
N VAL A 35 25.24 13.82 4.48
CA VAL A 35 24.65 12.63 3.85
C VAL A 35 25.70 11.77 3.17
N THR A 36 25.76 10.50 3.56
CA THR A 36 26.48 9.46 2.82
C THR A 36 25.48 8.65 2.00
N GLU A 37 25.75 8.50 0.72
CA GLU A 37 24.82 7.92 -0.26
C GLU A 37 25.29 6.56 -0.77
N ASN A 38 24.35 5.65 -0.99
CA ASN A 38 24.60 4.47 -1.83
C ASN A 38 24.57 4.90 -3.31
N GLU A 39 25.75 5.04 -3.90
CA GLU A 39 25.91 5.42 -5.31
C GLU A 39 25.80 4.22 -6.27
N THR A 40 25.54 3.03 -5.75
CA THR A 40 25.38 1.81 -6.55
C THR A 40 23.92 1.49 -6.83
N GLU A 41 23.66 0.59 -7.77
CA GLU A 41 22.33 0.06 -8.06
C GLU A 41 22.00 -1.17 -7.23
N LYS A 42 22.86 -1.56 -6.30
CA LYS A 42 22.71 -2.77 -5.49
C LYS A 42 22.10 -2.44 -4.14
N ASN A 43 21.09 -3.23 -3.73
CA ASN A 43 20.66 -3.26 -2.33
C ASN A 43 21.77 -3.83 -1.45
N TRP A 44 21.97 -3.20 -0.30
CA TRP A 44 22.93 -3.68 0.69
C TRP A 44 22.42 -4.93 1.39
N THR A 45 23.34 -5.71 1.91
CA THR A 45 23.09 -6.79 2.87
C THR A 45 23.08 -6.25 4.30
N SER A 46 22.57 -7.03 5.26
CA SER A 46 22.64 -6.66 6.69
C SER A 46 24.08 -6.53 7.19
N ASP A 47 25.03 -7.28 6.64
CA ASP A 47 26.45 -7.16 6.99
C ASP A 47 27.05 -5.85 6.48
N GLU A 48 26.79 -5.49 5.23
CA GLU A 48 27.24 -4.19 4.67
C GLU A 48 26.63 -3.01 5.47
N LEU A 49 25.38 -3.11 5.89
CA LEU A 49 24.74 -2.12 6.76
C LEU A 49 25.44 -2.06 8.13
N ALA A 50 25.71 -3.21 8.76
CA ALA A 50 26.40 -3.27 10.06
C ALA A 50 27.81 -2.68 10.02
N GLU A 51 28.53 -2.89 8.91
CA GLU A 51 29.89 -2.32 8.72
C GLU A 51 29.89 -0.79 8.55
N SER A 52 28.79 -0.24 8.03
CA SER A 52 28.71 1.18 7.64
C SER A 52 27.93 2.05 8.63
N ILE A 53 27.06 1.51 9.49
CA ILE A 53 26.07 2.28 10.27
C ILE A 53 26.68 3.07 11.45
N SER A 54 27.90 2.71 11.88
CA SER A 54 28.53 3.36 13.04
C SER A 54 28.71 4.87 12.82
N GLY A 55 28.33 5.64 13.82
CA GLY A 55 28.46 7.09 13.82
C GLY A 55 27.36 7.87 13.10
N TYR A 56 26.35 7.21 12.52
CA TYR A 56 25.20 7.87 11.90
C TYR A 56 24.05 8.06 12.89
N ASP A 57 23.38 9.22 12.79
CA ASP A 57 22.22 9.59 13.61
C ASP A 57 20.91 9.16 12.96
N ALA A 58 20.88 9.06 11.62
CA ALA A 58 19.74 8.58 10.86
C ALA A 58 20.12 7.65 9.71
N VAL A 59 19.17 6.76 9.34
CA VAL A 59 19.27 5.89 8.17
C VAL A 59 18.07 6.04 7.28
N LEU A 60 18.29 6.24 5.97
CA LEU A 60 17.25 6.20 4.94
C LEU A 60 17.27 4.82 4.29
N THR A 61 16.13 4.13 4.35
CA THR A 61 15.91 2.80 3.77
C THR A 61 14.83 2.83 2.68
N GLY A 62 14.74 1.80 1.86
CA GLY A 62 13.76 1.72 0.77
C GLY A 62 13.40 0.27 0.42
N TRP A 63 12.84 0.05 -0.76
CA TRP A 63 12.56 -1.30 -1.24
C TRP A 63 13.84 -2.12 -1.36
N GLY A 64 13.81 -3.34 -0.81
CA GLY A 64 14.96 -4.24 -0.81
C GLY A 64 16.06 -3.88 0.19
N SER A 65 15.88 -2.88 1.03
CA SER A 65 16.81 -2.61 2.15
C SER A 65 16.86 -3.81 3.11
N PRO A 66 18.04 -4.10 3.69
CA PRO A 66 18.21 -5.28 4.53
C PRO A 66 17.53 -5.12 5.89
N PRO A 67 17.16 -6.23 6.55
CA PRO A 67 16.69 -6.20 7.92
C PRO A 67 17.79 -5.73 8.90
N PHE A 68 17.36 -5.01 9.93
CA PHE A 68 18.21 -4.58 11.05
C PHE A 68 18.42 -5.73 12.01
N THR A 69 19.45 -6.55 11.72
CA THR A 69 19.86 -7.69 12.58
C THR A 69 20.51 -7.20 13.87
N GLU A 70 20.70 -8.10 14.83
CA GLU A 70 21.43 -7.80 16.08
C GLU A 70 22.79 -7.17 15.83
N LYS A 71 23.56 -7.70 14.86
CA LYS A 71 24.87 -7.15 14.45
C LYS A 71 24.78 -5.68 13.99
N VAL A 72 23.70 -5.30 13.31
CA VAL A 72 23.45 -3.89 12.92
C VAL A 72 23.23 -3.03 14.16
N TRP A 73 22.39 -3.50 15.09
CA TRP A 73 22.08 -2.76 16.32
C TRP A 73 23.27 -2.60 17.27
N GLU A 74 24.18 -3.57 17.32
CA GLU A 74 25.44 -3.48 18.08
C GLU A 74 26.32 -2.33 17.61
N LYS A 75 26.27 -1.97 16.31
CA LYS A 75 27.06 -0.89 15.71
C LYS A 75 26.32 0.44 15.59
N ALA A 76 24.99 0.43 15.75
CA ALA A 76 24.13 1.60 15.58
C ALA A 76 23.99 2.43 16.87
N GLU A 77 25.11 2.83 17.49
CA GLU A 77 25.14 3.46 18.82
C GLU A 77 24.46 4.85 18.82
N ARG A 78 24.65 5.63 17.75
CA ARG A 78 24.12 7.00 17.61
C ARG A 78 22.74 7.07 16.96
N LEU A 79 22.26 5.95 16.38
CA LEU A 79 21.02 5.94 15.59
C LEU A 79 19.82 6.35 16.43
N LYS A 80 19.04 7.30 15.94
CA LYS A 80 17.82 7.85 16.55
C LYS A 80 16.62 7.78 15.63
N LEU A 81 16.85 7.91 14.30
CA LEU A 81 15.79 8.01 13.30
C LEU A 81 16.06 7.06 12.13
N ILE A 82 15.03 6.31 11.72
CA ILE A 82 15.03 5.57 10.47
C ILE A 82 13.86 6.09 9.63
N VAL A 83 14.11 6.54 8.39
CA VAL A 83 13.06 6.91 7.44
C VAL A 83 13.00 5.87 6.34
N HIS A 84 11.89 5.14 6.28
CA HIS A 84 11.65 4.16 5.23
C HIS A 84 10.95 4.82 4.05
N MET A 85 11.68 5.06 2.99
CA MET A 85 11.24 5.68 1.72
C MET A 85 10.38 4.71 0.90
N ALA A 86 9.47 4.02 1.58
CA ALA A 86 8.53 3.04 1.01
C ALA A 86 7.36 2.78 1.99
N GLY A 87 6.62 1.70 1.77
CA GLY A 87 5.43 1.36 2.54
C GLY A 87 5.71 0.61 3.84
N SER A 88 5.54 -0.72 3.82
CA SER A 88 5.68 -1.56 5.02
C SER A 88 7.10 -1.63 5.54
N VAL A 89 7.24 -1.50 6.87
CA VAL A 89 8.53 -1.58 7.59
C VAL A 89 8.74 -2.93 8.29
N LYS A 90 7.76 -3.82 8.28
CA LYS A 90 7.81 -5.07 9.08
C LYS A 90 8.99 -5.97 8.75
N PHE A 91 9.38 -6.03 7.48
CA PHE A 91 10.51 -6.84 7.07
C PHE A 91 11.86 -6.29 7.55
N LEU A 92 11.93 -5.00 7.90
CA LEU A 92 13.15 -4.39 8.44
C LEU A 92 13.35 -4.74 9.92
N PHE A 93 12.26 -4.96 10.67
CA PHE A 93 12.30 -5.12 12.12
C PHE A 93 11.53 -6.37 12.55
N PRO A 94 12.19 -7.53 12.70
CA PRO A 94 11.61 -8.68 13.40
C PRO A 94 11.12 -8.28 14.80
N ASN A 95 10.05 -8.93 15.31
CA ASN A 95 9.41 -8.54 16.56
C ASN A 95 10.36 -8.54 17.77
N ASP A 96 11.29 -9.49 17.82
CA ASP A 96 12.31 -9.55 18.87
C ASP A 96 13.25 -8.35 18.83
N VAL A 97 13.62 -7.87 17.64
CA VAL A 97 14.44 -6.67 17.43
C VAL A 97 13.72 -5.41 17.93
N VAL A 98 12.42 -5.29 17.68
CA VAL A 98 11.61 -4.16 18.17
C VAL A 98 11.66 -4.08 19.69
N GLN A 99 11.44 -5.20 20.37
CA GLN A 99 11.41 -5.25 21.84
C GLN A 99 12.79 -5.05 22.47
N ARG A 100 13.85 -5.54 21.83
CA ARG A 100 15.22 -5.49 22.39
C ARG A 100 15.94 -4.19 22.09
N PHE A 101 15.66 -3.54 20.97
CA PHE A 101 16.46 -2.41 20.50
C PHE A 101 15.64 -1.15 20.21
N CYS A 102 14.53 -1.27 19.47
CA CYS A 102 13.81 -0.06 19.02
C CYS A 102 13.14 0.66 20.18
N ILE A 103 12.37 -0.05 21.00
CA ILE A 103 11.64 0.52 22.12
C ILE A 103 12.60 1.04 23.22
N PRO A 104 13.56 0.23 23.74
CA PRO A 104 14.44 0.66 24.82
C PRO A 104 15.34 1.84 24.44
N ARG A 105 15.70 1.98 23.16
CA ARG A 105 16.52 3.08 22.65
C ARG A 105 15.71 4.27 22.16
N ASN A 106 14.37 4.21 22.27
CA ASN A 106 13.46 5.24 21.76
C ASN A 106 13.72 5.58 20.26
N ILE A 107 13.95 4.55 19.45
CA ILE A 107 14.20 4.71 18.02
C ILE A 107 12.89 5.16 17.34
N THR A 108 12.93 6.28 16.63
CA THR A 108 11.84 6.71 15.78
C THR A 108 11.99 6.09 14.40
N VAL A 109 10.95 5.42 13.93
CA VAL A 109 10.87 4.89 12.56
C VAL A 109 9.71 5.57 11.85
N VAL A 110 9.98 6.13 10.68
CA VAL A 110 8.99 6.79 9.83
C VAL A 110 8.75 5.94 8.59
N SER A 111 7.48 5.65 8.28
CA SER A 111 7.06 5.02 7.03
C SER A 111 6.48 6.07 6.08
N CYS A 112 6.97 6.10 4.83
CA CYS A 112 6.40 6.95 3.78
C CYS A 112 5.19 6.31 3.07
N ALA A 113 4.54 5.32 3.68
CA ALA A 113 3.36 4.65 3.10
C ALA A 113 2.22 5.61 2.73
N HIS A 114 2.11 6.75 3.43
CA HIS A 114 1.10 7.78 3.14
C HIS A 114 1.25 8.34 1.73
N ALA A 115 2.48 8.61 1.31
CA ALA A 115 2.77 9.12 -0.03
C ALA A 115 2.29 8.18 -1.14
N LEU A 116 2.34 6.87 -0.91
CA LEU A 116 1.89 5.86 -1.88
C LEU A 116 0.37 5.67 -1.87
N ALA A 117 -0.31 6.03 -0.80
CA ALA A 117 -1.75 5.81 -0.65
C ALA A 117 -2.56 6.50 -1.75
N ILE A 118 -2.13 7.69 -2.17
CA ILE A 118 -2.78 8.47 -3.24
C ILE A 118 -2.70 7.73 -4.57
N ASN A 119 -1.52 7.19 -4.94
CA ASN A 119 -1.34 6.41 -6.16
C ASN A 119 -2.19 5.14 -6.14
N VAL A 120 -2.21 4.42 -5.00
CA VAL A 120 -3.02 3.20 -4.86
C VAL A 120 -4.50 3.52 -5.00
N ALA A 121 -4.97 4.62 -4.41
CA ALA A 121 -6.37 5.03 -4.49
C ALA A 121 -6.78 5.40 -5.93
N GLU A 122 -5.94 6.16 -6.62
CA GLU A 122 -6.16 6.53 -8.04
C GLU A 122 -6.27 5.28 -8.91
N MET A 123 -5.30 4.36 -8.81
CA MET A 123 -5.34 3.11 -9.55
C MET A 123 -6.53 2.23 -9.17
N THR A 124 -6.90 2.17 -7.89
CA THR A 124 -8.07 1.40 -7.44
C THR A 124 -9.34 1.88 -8.13
N VAL A 125 -9.60 3.19 -8.18
CA VAL A 125 -10.78 3.74 -8.86
C VAL A 125 -10.72 3.53 -10.37
N ALA A 126 -9.54 3.67 -10.99
CA ALA A 126 -9.34 3.35 -12.40
C ALA A 126 -9.64 1.88 -12.70
N LEU A 127 -9.18 0.95 -11.85
CA LEU A 127 -9.45 -0.48 -11.97
C LEU A 127 -10.94 -0.81 -11.80
N MET A 128 -11.67 -0.11 -10.92
CA MET A 128 -13.13 -0.22 -10.84
C MET A 128 -13.79 0.08 -12.18
N VAL A 129 -13.45 1.23 -12.79
CA VAL A 129 -13.99 1.62 -14.11
C VAL A 129 -13.59 0.64 -15.19
N MET A 130 -12.32 0.23 -15.22
CA MET A 130 -11.79 -0.68 -16.24
C MET A 130 -12.51 -2.04 -16.21
N ALA A 131 -12.69 -2.61 -15.03
CA ALA A 131 -13.37 -3.89 -14.86
C ALA A 131 -14.87 -3.78 -15.14
N ALA A 132 -15.55 -2.76 -14.62
CA ALA A 132 -16.98 -2.52 -14.85
C ALA A 132 -17.31 -2.40 -16.33
N ARG A 133 -16.46 -1.73 -17.11
CA ARG A 133 -16.65 -1.48 -18.54
C ARG A 133 -16.04 -2.58 -19.42
N ARG A 134 -15.44 -3.62 -18.85
CA ARG A 134 -14.76 -4.70 -19.58
C ARG A 134 -13.77 -4.14 -20.62
N LEU A 135 -13.03 -3.09 -20.25
CA LEU A 135 -12.20 -2.34 -21.20
C LEU A 135 -11.14 -3.22 -21.83
N TYR A 136 -10.53 -4.12 -21.05
CA TYR A 136 -9.49 -5.01 -21.56
C TYR A 136 -9.99 -5.89 -22.70
N GLU A 137 -11.15 -6.53 -22.52
CA GLU A 137 -11.76 -7.43 -23.53
C GLU A 137 -12.17 -6.66 -24.79
N HIS A 138 -12.71 -5.44 -24.64
CA HIS A 138 -13.03 -4.59 -25.78
C HIS A 138 -11.79 -4.17 -26.57
N ILE A 139 -10.72 -3.79 -25.87
CA ILE A 139 -9.44 -3.44 -26.48
C ILE A 139 -8.84 -4.65 -27.21
N GLN A 140 -8.83 -5.84 -26.58
CA GLN A 140 -8.34 -7.07 -27.23
C GLN A 140 -9.18 -7.43 -28.46
N ALA A 141 -10.52 -7.40 -28.35
CA ALA A 141 -11.41 -7.69 -29.47
C ALA A 141 -11.11 -6.81 -30.67
N PHE A 142 -10.90 -5.53 -30.45
CA PHE A 142 -10.56 -4.58 -31.51
C PHE A 142 -9.15 -4.82 -32.09
N ARG A 143 -8.13 -4.98 -31.25
CA ARG A 143 -6.73 -5.10 -31.70
C ARG A 143 -6.41 -6.43 -32.34
N GLU A 144 -6.92 -7.52 -31.78
CA GLU A 144 -6.54 -8.87 -32.20
C GLU A 144 -7.47 -9.46 -33.25
N ARG A 145 -8.76 -9.07 -33.21
CA ARG A 145 -9.80 -9.63 -34.08
C ARG A 145 -10.43 -8.62 -35.02
N GLY A 146 -10.07 -7.36 -34.95
CA GLY A 146 -10.66 -6.27 -35.76
C GLY A 146 -12.15 -6.00 -35.49
N VAL A 147 -12.68 -6.47 -34.36
CA VAL A 147 -14.09 -6.37 -34.02
C VAL A 147 -14.41 -5.01 -33.42
N TRP A 148 -15.20 -4.18 -34.12
CA TRP A 148 -15.61 -2.84 -33.62
C TRP A 148 -16.55 -2.91 -32.42
N LYS A 149 -17.54 -3.81 -32.47
CA LYS A 149 -18.47 -4.09 -31.36
C LYS A 149 -18.61 -5.60 -31.23
N ASP A 150 -18.05 -6.17 -30.17
CA ASP A 150 -18.18 -7.60 -29.92
C ASP A 150 -19.55 -7.89 -29.29
N LYS A 151 -20.37 -8.68 -30.02
CA LYS A 151 -21.71 -9.08 -29.56
C LYS A 151 -21.68 -9.98 -28.34
N ASN A 152 -20.54 -10.60 -28.05
CA ASN A 152 -20.36 -11.45 -26.89
C ASN A 152 -20.00 -10.68 -25.60
N LEU A 153 -19.69 -9.39 -25.74
CA LEU A 153 -19.44 -8.51 -24.61
C LEU A 153 -20.70 -7.70 -24.25
N PRO A 154 -20.94 -7.45 -22.97
CA PRO A 154 -22.10 -6.68 -22.54
C PRO A 154 -22.02 -5.25 -23.09
N THR A 155 -23.17 -4.67 -23.36
CA THR A 155 -23.33 -3.25 -23.74
C THR A 155 -23.96 -2.41 -22.65
N ASN A 156 -24.58 -3.07 -21.65
CA ASN A 156 -25.10 -2.43 -20.44
C ASN A 156 -24.11 -2.68 -19.30
N PHE A 157 -23.31 -1.68 -18.97
CA PHE A 157 -22.23 -1.77 -18.02
C PHE A 157 -22.63 -1.19 -16.67
N PRO A 158 -22.22 -1.79 -15.54
CA PRO A 158 -22.24 -1.10 -14.26
C PRO A 158 -21.39 0.17 -14.32
N THR A 159 -21.78 1.18 -13.57
CA THR A 159 -21.04 2.43 -13.44
C THR A 159 -20.87 2.76 -11.97
N ILE A 160 -19.81 3.50 -11.62
CA ILE A 160 -19.64 3.96 -10.24
C ILE A 160 -20.78 4.94 -9.88
N ASN A 161 -21.17 5.84 -10.81
CA ASN A 161 -22.34 6.69 -10.58
C ASN A 161 -23.59 5.84 -10.32
N GLY A 162 -24.30 6.15 -9.26
CA GLY A 162 -25.54 5.47 -8.86
C GLY A 162 -25.34 4.08 -8.26
N SER A 163 -24.09 3.67 -7.95
CA SER A 163 -23.76 2.38 -7.37
C SER A 163 -23.57 2.43 -5.85
N THR A 164 -23.57 1.26 -5.23
CA THR A 164 -23.10 1.06 -3.86
C THR A 164 -21.66 0.53 -3.90
N VAL A 165 -20.75 1.22 -3.22
CA VAL A 165 -19.34 0.83 -3.11
C VAL A 165 -19.01 0.47 -1.67
N GLY A 166 -18.62 -0.77 -1.44
CA GLY A 166 -18.17 -1.28 -0.14
C GLY A 166 -16.65 -1.09 0.00
N ILE A 167 -16.23 -0.42 1.06
CA ILE A 167 -14.83 -0.20 1.41
C ILE A 167 -14.51 -1.00 2.67
N ILE A 168 -13.52 -1.89 2.58
CA ILE A 168 -13.07 -2.70 3.72
C ILE A 168 -11.77 -2.13 4.25
N GLY A 169 -11.86 -1.41 5.36
CA GLY A 169 -10.74 -0.73 6.03
C GLY A 169 -10.67 0.76 5.74
N ALA A 170 -10.79 1.57 6.79
CA ALA A 170 -10.60 3.03 6.80
C ALA A 170 -9.11 3.40 6.93
N SER A 171 -8.24 2.60 6.32
CA SER A 171 -6.81 2.88 6.20
C SER A 171 -6.55 4.16 5.40
N ARG A 172 -5.30 4.60 5.31
CA ARG A 172 -4.94 5.76 4.47
C ARG A 172 -5.44 5.60 3.04
N VAL A 173 -5.24 4.42 2.43
CA VAL A 173 -5.73 4.13 1.09
C VAL A 173 -7.26 4.13 1.02
N GLY A 174 -7.93 3.47 1.98
CA GLY A 174 -9.40 3.44 2.01
C GLY A 174 -10.01 4.84 2.10
N ARG A 175 -9.42 5.73 2.90
CA ARG A 175 -9.84 7.14 3.01
C ARG A 175 -9.63 7.92 1.71
N GLU A 176 -8.50 7.74 1.03
CA GLU A 176 -8.24 8.36 -0.28
C GLU A 176 -9.21 7.84 -1.35
N VAL A 177 -9.51 6.53 -1.36
CA VAL A 177 -10.51 5.95 -2.27
C VAL A 177 -11.89 6.56 -2.01
N ILE A 178 -12.32 6.66 -0.74
CA ILE A 178 -13.59 7.32 -0.37
C ILE A 178 -13.60 8.77 -0.87
N LEU A 179 -12.51 9.52 -0.69
CA LEU A 179 -12.39 10.90 -1.16
C LEU A 179 -12.57 11.00 -2.69
N LEU A 180 -11.92 10.12 -3.46
CA LEU A 180 -12.07 10.09 -4.92
C LEU A 180 -13.49 9.71 -5.35
N LEU A 181 -14.13 8.78 -4.65
CA LEU A 181 -15.50 8.34 -4.95
C LEU A 181 -16.54 9.45 -4.73
N ARG A 182 -16.27 10.43 -3.88
CA ARG A 182 -17.17 11.58 -3.66
C ARG A 182 -17.34 12.48 -4.88
N ALA A 183 -16.46 12.36 -5.88
CA ALA A 183 -16.61 13.07 -7.16
C ALA A 183 -17.65 12.44 -8.09
N TYR A 184 -18.07 11.19 -7.83
CA TYR A 184 -19.10 10.51 -8.60
C TYR A 184 -20.51 10.83 -8.06
N ARG A 185 -21.50 10.76 -8.94
CA ARG A 185 -22.90 11.12 -8.61
C ARG A 185 -23.62 9.94 -7.98
N ASP A 186 -24.41 10.21 -6.95
CA ASP A 186 -25.34 9.27 -6.34
C ASP A 186 -24.67 7.94 -5.87
N VAL A 187 -23.41 8.03 -5.46
CA VAL A 187 -22.67 6.88 -4.92
C VAL A 187 -22.99 6.71 -3.45
N ARG A 188 -23.44 5.52 -3.07
CA ARG A 188 -23.57 5.11 -1.67
C ARG A 188 -22.31 4.39 -1.24
N ILE A 189 -21.61 4.88 -0.21
CA ILE A 189 -20.39 4.27 0.30
C ILE A 189 -20.70 3.54 1.61
N LEU A 190 -20.49 2.22 1.62
CA LEU A 190 -20.50 1.38 2.81
C LEU A 190 -19.08 1.17 3.29
N LEU A 191 -18.86 1.24 4.59
CA LEU A 191 -17.53 1.13 5.19
C LEU A 191 -17.54 0.08 6.30
N TYR A 192 -16.64 -0.86 6.23
CA TYR A 192 -16.31 -1.75 7.34
C TYR A 192 -14.93 -1.43 7.89
N ASP A 193 -14.87 -1.06 9.16
CA ASP A 193 -13.64 -0.94 9.93
C ASP A 193 -13.97 -1.08 11.42
N PRO A 194 -13.34 -2.03 12.15
CA PRO A 194 -13.66 -2.26 13.56
C PRO A 194 -13.11 -1.20 14.52
N TYR A 195 -12.32 -0.23 14.03
CA TYR A 195 -11.61 0.75 14.85
C TYR A 195 -12.15 2.18 14.72
N ILE A 196 -13.20 2.41 13.92
CA ILE A 196 -13.81 3.72 13.77
C ILE A 196 -15.26 3.72 14.23
N THR A 197 -15.75 4.90 14.62
CA THR A 197 -17.16 5.09 15.02
C THR A 197 -18.05 5.43 13.83
N PRO A 198 -19.40 5.28 13.97
CA PRO A 198 -20.33 5.72 12.94
C PRO A 198 -20.20 7.20 12.58
N GLU A 199 -19.88 8.05 13.55
CA GLU A 199 -19.66 9.51 13.36
C GLU A 199 -18.42 9.73 12.47
N GLN A 200 -17.32 9.05 12.76
CA GLN A 200 -16.09 9.13 11.95
C GLN A 200 -16.31 8.62 10.51
N ALA A 201 -17.11 7.55 10.32
CA ALA A 201 -17.49 7.08 9.00
C ALA A 201 -18.33 8.12 8.25
N SER A 202 -19.28 8.76 8.95
CA SER A 202 -20.12 9.82 8.39
C SER A 202 -19.31 11.05 7.96
N GLU A 203 -18.31 11.45 8.72
CA GLU A 203 -17.36 12.53 8.37
C GLU A 203 -16.59 12.22 7.08
N LEU A 204 -16.28 10.94 6.85
CA LEU A 204 -15.69 10.48 5.58
C LEU A 204 -16.70 10.47 4.43
N GLY A 205 -18.00 10.61 4.70
CA GLY A 205 -19.07 10.48 3.70
C GLY A 205 -19.46 9.02 3.42
N ALA A 206 -19.26 8.13 4.40
CA ALA A 206 -19.58 6.70 4.31
C ALA A 206 -20.51 6.26 5.44
N THR A 207 -21.21 5.15 5.26
CA THR A 207 -22.03 4.50 6.28
C THR A 207 -21.28 3.30 6.85
N LEU A 208 -21.02 3.29 8.17
CA LEU A 208 -20.40 2.15 8.83
C LEU A 208 -21.37 0.95 8.84
N THR A 209 -20.87 -0.23 8.52
CA THR A 209 -21.66 -1.47 8.49
C THR A 209 -20.81 -2.70 8.81
N ASP A 210 -21.44 -3.86 8.95
CA ASP A 210 -20.75 -5.16 9.04
C ASP A 210 -20.32 -5.67 7.66
N LEU A 211 -19.47 -6.70 7.63
CA LEU A 211 -18.97 -7.29 6.38
C LEU A 211 -20.06 -7.95 5.56
N GLU A 212 -20.98 -8.65 6.19
CA GLU A 212 -22.06 -9.38 5.53
C GLU A 212 -22.97 -8.41 4.75
N THR A 213 -23.38 -7.33 5.39
CA THR A 213 -24.17 -6.26 4.75
C THR A 213 -23.36 -5.60 3.63
N LEU A 214 -22.09 -5.30 3.87
CA LEU A 214 -21.23 -4.70 2.85
C LEU A 214 -21.15 -5.60 1.60
N PHE A 215 -20.91 -6.91 1.77
CA PHE A 215 -20.82 -7.83 0.64
C PHE A 215 -22.14 -8.04 -0.10
N SER A 216 -23.27 -8.04 0.62
CA SER A 216 -24.59 -8.28 0.01
C SER A 216 -25.18 -7.07 -0.70
N GLU A 217 -24.80 -5.85 -0.28
CA GLU A 217 -25.39 -4.62 -0.83
C GLU A 217 -24.52 -3.90 -1.84
N SER A 218 -23.23 -4.25 -1.95
CA SER A 218 -22.30 -3.52 -2.81
C SER A 218 -22.27 -4.05 -4.25
N ASP A 219 -22.10 -3.12 -5.19
CA ASP A 219 -21.82 -3.40 -6.60
C ASP A 219 -20.30 -3.46 -6.86
N PHE A 220 -19.54 -2.70 -6.07
CA PHE A 220 -18.08 -2.73 -6.02
C PHE A 220 -17.65 -2.95 -4.57
N ILE A 221 -16.67 -3.82 -4.36
CA ILE A 221 -16.10 -4.11 -3.03
C ILE A 221 -14.60 -3.94 -3.12
N SER A 222 -14.04 -3.01 -2.35
CA SER A 222 -12.61 -2.69 -2.39
C SER A 222 -11.95 -2.90 -1.03
N LEU A 223 -10.88 -3.70 -1.03
CA LEU A 223 -10.16 -4.12 0.17
C LEU A 223 -8.95 -3.23 0.42
N HIS A 224 -8.92 -2.59 1.59
CA HIS A 224 -7.87 -1.68 2.06
C HIS A 224 -7.44 -1.92 3.50
N ALA A 225 -7.91 -3.01 4.12
CA ALA A 225 -7.47 -3.38 5.46
C ALA A 225 -5.97 -3.76 5.49
N PRO A 226 -5.25 -3.50 6.59
CA PRO A 226 -3.86 -3.97 6.75
C PRO A 226 -3.80 -5.48 6.94
N LEU A 227 -2.66 -6.09 6.59
CA LEU A 227 -2.39 -7.49 6.86
C LEU A 227 -1.94 -7.65 8.33
N THR A 228 -2.78 -8.25 9.13
CA THR A 228 -2.54 -8.55 10.56
C THR A 228 -2.91 -10.00 10.86
N LYS A 229 -2.64 -10.48 12.07
CA LYS A 229 -3.09 -11.82 12.52
C LYS A 229 -4.62 -11.98 12.42
N GLN A 230 -5.37 -10.89 12.63
CA GLN A 230 -6.84 -10.89 12.60
C GLN A 230 -7.41 -10.83 11.17
N THR A 231 -6.64 -10.28 10.22
CA THR A 231 -7.12 -10.08 8.83
C THR A 231 -6.61 -11.15 7.86
N VAL A 232 -5.67 -12.02 8.27
CA VAL A 232 -5.28 -13.18 7.46
C VAL A 232 -6.49 -14.07 7.17
N GLY A 233 -6.81 -14.29 5.88
CA GLY A 233 -7.94 -15.12 5.45
C GLY A 233 -9.31 -14.57 5.86
N MET A 234 -9.39 -13.30 6.25
CA MET A 234 -10.63 -12.67 6.70
C MET A 234 -11.74 -12.75 5.65
N ILE A 235 -11.40 -12.60 4.39
CA ILE A 235 -12.34 -12.69 3.27
C ILE A 235 -12.30 -14.09 2.68
N GLY A 236 -13.39 -14.82 2.81
CA GLY A 236 -13.50 -16.22 2.37
C GLY A 236 -14.84 -16.55 1.74
N GLU A 237 -15.16 -17.85 1.62
CA GLU A 237 -16.28 -18.39 0.88
C GLU A 237 -17.62 -17.74 1.26
N ARG A 238 -17.90 -17.55 2.56
CA ARG A 238 -19.14 -16.93 3.05
C ARG A 238 -19.36 -15.53 2.48
N HIS A 239 -18.28 -14.75 2.35
CA HIS A 239 -18.37 -13.38 1.85
C HIS A 239 -18.62 -13.35 0.34
N PHE A 240 -17.87 -14.16 -0.42
CA PHE A 240 -18.09 -14.26 -1.86
C PHE A 240 -19.48 -14.81 -2.20
N ALA A 241 -20.05 -15.68 -1.35
CA ALA A 241 -21.41 -16.18 -1.52
C ALA A 241 -22.49 -15.09 -1.41
N LEU A 242 -22.24 -14.02 -0.66
CA LEU A 242 -23.15 -12.88 -0.48
C LEU A 242 -23.10 -11.86 -1.61
N MET A 243 -22.03 -11.82 -2.42
CA MET A 243 -21.90 -10.83 -3.50
C MET A 243 -23.07 -10.90 -4.48
N LYS A 244 -23.50 -9.75 -4.95
CA LYS A 244 -24.48 -9.66 -6.05
C LYS A 244 -23.89 -10.26 -7.35
N ASP A 245 -24.75 -10.76 -8.22
CA ASP A 245 -24.35 -11.08 -9.58
C ASP A 245 -23.92 -9.81 -10.32
N GLY A 246 -22.79 -9.88 -11.00
CA GLY A 246 -22.14 -8.74 -11.65
C GLY A 246 -21.30 -7.87 -10.73
N ALA A 247 -21.26 -8.12 -9.43
CA ALA A 247 -20.43 -7.35 -8.50
C ALA A 247 -18.93 -7.59 -8.74
N ILE A 248 -18.13 -6.56 -8.42
CA ILE A 248 -16.68 -6.53 -8.67
C ILE A 248 -15.94 -6.43 -7.34
N PHE A 249 -15.06 -7.39 -7.07
CA PHE A 249 -14.16 -7.40 -5.94
C PHE A 249 -12.77 -6.88 -6.33
N ILE A 250 -12.23 -5.92 -5.59
CA ILE A 250 -10.93 -5.29 -5.85
C ILE A 250 -10.01 -5.49 -4.64
N ASN A 251 -8.79 -5.98 -4.88
CA ASN A 251 -7.77 -6.10 -3.84
C ASN A 251 -6.47 -5.41 -4.29
N THR A 252 -6.23 -4.23 -3.74
CA THR A 252 -4.97 -3.49 -3.84
C THR A 252 -4.25 -3.38 -2.47
N ALA A 253 -4.67 -4.21 -1.49
CA ALA A 253 -4.10 -4.25 -0.15
C ALA A 253 -3.04 -5.34 -0.02
N ARG A 254 -3.44 -6.58 0.35
CA ARG A 254 -2.56 -7.74 0.48
C ARG A 254 -3.30 -9.01 0.09
N GLY A 255 -2.62 -9.92 -0.62
CA GLY A 255 -3.19 -11.20 -1.07
C GLY A 255 -3.67 -12.08 0.09
N LYS A 256 -2.85 -12.19 1.15
CA LYS A 256 -3.12 -13.05 2.33
C LYS A 256 -4.37 -12.69 3.14
N ILE A 257 -5.00 -11.54 2.89
CA ILE A 257 -6.27 -11.18 3.56
C ILE A 257 -7.43 -11.98 2.96
N VAL A 258 -7.25 -12.51 1.76
CA VAL A 258 -8.25 -13.25 1.01
C VAL A 258 -7.88 -14.75 1.01
N ASP A 259 -8.87 -15.61 1.26
CA ASP A 259 -8.73 -17.02 0.95
C ASP A 259 -8.75 -17.19 -0.58
N THR A 260 -7.57 -17.43 -1.13
CA THR A 260 -7.36 -17.54 -2.58
C THR A 260 -8.17 -18.70 -3.19
N ASN A 261 -8.32 -19.84 -2.47
CA ASN A 261 -9.08 -20.97 -2.98
C ASN A 261 -10.58 -20.66 -3.02
N ALA A 262 -11.09 -19.98 -2.00
CA ALA A 262 -12.48 -19.52 -1.96
C ALA A 262 -12.77 -18.52 -3.09
N LEU A 263 -11.84 -17.59 -3.37
CA LEU A 263 -11.97 -16.65 -4.49
C LEU A 263 -11.98 -17.38 -5.85
N VAL A 264 -11.06 -18.32 -6.08
CA VAL A 264 -11.03 -19.14 -7.31
C VAL A 264 -12.37 -19.87 -7.52
N LYS A 265 -12.87 -20.55 -6.46
CA LYS A 265 -14.16 -21.24 -6.49
C LYS A 265 -15.32 -20.29 -6.84
N ALA A 266 -15.36 -19.13 -6.19
CA ALA A 266 -16.40 -18.13 -6.43
C ALA A 266 -16.36 -17.61 -7.87
N LEU A 267 -15.17 -17.29 -8.41
CA LEU A 267 -15.02 -16.83 -9.80
C LEU A 267 -15.41 -17.90 -10.84
N GLN A 268 -15.25 -19.20 -10.51
CA GLN A 268 -15.65 -20.30 -11.39
C GLN A 268 -17.16 -20.61 -11.36
N THR A 269 -17.82 -20.32 -10.24
CA THR A 269 -19.21 -20.78 -10.01
C THR A 269 -20.23 -19.68 -9.95
N ARG A 270 -19.81 -18.42 -9.86
CA ARG A 270 -20.68 -17.25 -9.74
C ARG A 270 -20.41 -16.20 -10.81
N GLN A 271 -21.40 -15.34 -11.05
CA GLN A 271 -21.29 -14.24 -11.99
C GLN A 271 -20.66 -12.97 -11.31
N ILE A 272 -19.49 -13.15 -10.71
CA ILE A 272 -18.74 -12.04 -10.11
C ILE A 272 -17.44 -11.79 -10.86
N PHE A 273 -16.81 -10.65 -10.61
CA PHE A 273 -15.54 -10.26 -11.21
C PHE A 273 -14.52 -9.91 -10.12
N ALA A 274 -13.23 -10.17 -10.36
CA ALA A 274 -12.17 -9.73 -9.47
C ALA A 274 -11.09 -8.93 -10.18
N VAL A 275 -10.51 -7.96 -9.46
CA VAL A 275 -9.30 -7.23 -9.87
C VAL A 275 -8.30 -7.29 -8.73
N LEU A 276 -7.14 -7.84 -8.98
CA LEU A 276 -6.13 -8.13 -7.99
C LEU A 276 -4.80 -7.46 -8.38
N ASP A 277 -4.34 -6.52 -7.58
CA ASP A 277 -2.96 -6.01 -7.72
C ASP A 277 -1.98 -6.83 -6.86
N VAL A 278 -2.52 -7.58 -5.90
CA VAL A 278 -1.79 -8.43 -4.95
C VAL A 278 -2.41 -9.81 -4.88
N THR A 279 -1.59 -10.84 -4.66
CA THR A 279 -2.00 -12.24 -4.62
C THR A 279 -1.34 -13.00 -3.47
N ASP A 280 -1.83 -14.22 -3.19
CA ASP A 280 -1.16 -15.17 -2.32
C ASP A 280 -1.21 -16.57 -2.95
N PRO A 281 -0.05 -17.16 -3.33
CA PRO A 281 1.31 -16.63 -3.22
C PRO A 281 1.56 -15.45 -4.17
N GLU A 282 2.60 -14.67 -3.87
CA GLU A 282 3.06 -13.57 -4.71
C GLU A 282 4.58 -13.73 -4.99
N PRO A 283 5.01 -13.84 -6.27
CA PRO A 283 4.18 -13.86 -7.49
C PRO A 283 3.36 -15.17 -7.62
N LEU A 284 2.24 -15.09 -8.36
CA LEU A 284 1.45 -16.28 -8.67
C LEU A 284 2.23 -17.28 -9.54
N PRO A 285 2.20 -18.59 -9.24
CA PRO A 285 2.74 -19.62 -10.10
C PRO A 285 2.18 -19.56 -11.53
N ALA A 286 2.98 -19.98 -12.51
CA ALA A 286 2.60 -19.91 -13.93
C ALA A 286 1.31 -20.69 -14.27
N ASN A 287 1.03 -21.77 -13.53
CA ASN A 287 -0.15 -22.63 -13.71
C ASN A 287 -1.30 -22.30 -12.76
N HIS A 288 -1.24 -21.20 -12.02
CA HIS A 288 -2.28 -20.88 -11.05
C HIS A 288 -3.62 -20.52 -11.74
N PRO A 289 -4.79 -21.06 -11.28
CA PRO A 289 -6.09 -20.87 -11.94
C PRO A 289 -6.46 -19.40 -12.18
N LEU A 290 -6.19 -18.48 -11.24
CA LEU A 290 -6.49 -17.05 -11.37
C LEU A 290 -5.91 -16.41 -12.63
N ARG A 291 -4.81 -16.95 -13.19
CA ARG A 291 -4.19 -16.41 -14.42
C ARG A 291 -5.03 -16.64 -15.67
N PHE A 292 -5.95 -17.59 -15.63
CA PHE A 292 -6.70 -18.07 -16.81
C PHE A 292 -8.20 -17.77 -16.70
N LEU A 293 -8.67 -17.28 -15.57
CA LEU A 293 -10.09 -16.95 -15.40
C LEU A 293 -10.43 -15.66 -16.16
N PRO A 294 -11.46 -15.67 -17.04
CA PRO A 294 -11.82 -14.53 -17.89
C PRO A 294 -12.44 -13.38 -17.10
N ASN A 295 -12.86 -13.64 -15.87
CA ASN A 295 -13.45 -12.68 -14.94
C ASN A 295 -12.49 -12.29 -13.81
N CYS A 296 -11.18 -12.36 -14.07
CA CYS A 296 -10.14 -11.94 -13.14
C CYS A 296 -9.07 -11.14 -13.86
N TYR A 297 -8.86 -9.87 -13.47
CA TYR A 297 -7.70 -9.10 -13.90
C TYR A 297 -6.64 -9.11 -12.80
N ILE A 298 -5.38 -9.23 -13.21
CA ILE A 298 -4.25 -9.22 -12.27
C ILE A 298 -3.20 -8.24 -12.76
N THR A 299 -2.79 -7.32 -11.89
CA THR A 299 -1.65 -6.44 -12.10
C THR A 299 -0.51 -6.84 -11.15
N PRO A 300 0.77 -6.66 -11.55
CA PRO A 300 1.91 -7.22 -10.82
C PRO A 300 2.38 -6.32 -9.67
N HIS A 301 1.50 -6.04 -8.69
CA HIS A 301 1.75 -5.23 -7.49
C HIS A 301 2.30 -3.83 -7.81
N ILE A 302 1.60 -3.11 -8.68
CA ILE A 302 2.00 -1.80 -9.19
C ILE A 302 1.07 -0.65 -8.77
N ALA A 303 0.04 -0.92 -7.97
CA ALA A 303 -0.93 0.13 -7.60
C ALA A 303 -0.27 1.33 -6.89
N GLY A 304 0.81 1.10 -6.15
CA GLY A 304 1.58 2.17 -5.52
C GLY A 304 2.53 2.93 -6.47
N ALA A 305 2.76 2.42 -7.68
CA ALA A 305 3.67 3.03 -8.63
C ALA A 305 3.05 4.30 -9.26
N GLY A 306 3.74 5.42 -9.16
CA GLY A 306 3.28 6.68 -9.75
C GLY A 306 4.16 7.85 -9.34
N VAL A 307 4.44 8.73 -10.28
CA VAL A 307 5.40 9.84 -10.12
C VAL A 307 5.03 10.76 -8.97
N TYR A 308 3.75 11.09 -8.82
CA TYR A 308 3.28 11.99 -7.77
C TYR A 308 3.61 11.45 -6.38
N GLY A 309 3.16 10.25 -6.04
CA GLY A 309 3.41 9.63 -4.74
C GLY A 309 4.91 9.37 -4.50
N TYR A 310 5.67 9.04 -5.54
CA TYR A 310 7.11 8.89 -5.41
C TYR A 310 7.79 10.18 -4.96
N PHE A 311 7.48 11.31 -5.57
CA PHE A 311 8.05 12.58 -5.16
C PHE A 311 7.56 13.03 -3.78
N GLN A 312 6.35 12.66 -3.38
CA GLN A 312 5.89 12.87 -2.00
C GLN A 312 6.73 12.08 -0.97
N ILE A 313 7.28 10.91 -1.35
CA ILE A 313 8.24 10.18 -0.49
C ILE A 313 9.48 11.04 -0.19
N GLY A 314 10.03 11.71 -1.21
CA GLY A 314 11.16 12.61 -1.04
C GLY A 314 10.86 13.77 -0.09
N GLU A 315 9.73 14.43 -0.30
CA GLU A 315 9.26 15.54 0.54
C GLU A 315 9.04 15.09 1.99
N MET A 316 8.36 13.96 2.19
CA MET A 316 8.16 13.38 3.52
C MET A 316 9.48 12.99 4.19
N THR A 317 10.46 12.50 3.43
CA THR A 317 11.78 12.14 3.95
C THR A 317 12.51 13.37 4.47
N LEU A 318 12.57 14.44 3.68
CA LEU A 318 13.18 15.71 4.09
C LEU A 318 12.46 16.28 5.32
N LYS A 319 11.12 16.33 5.26
CA LYS A 319 10.31 16.83 6.37
C LYS A 319 10.53 16.02 7.65
N ALA A 320 10.60 14.69 7.57
CA ALA A 320 10.82 13.84 8.74
C ALA A 320 12.17 14.11 9.41
N LEU A 321 13.24 14.30 8.64
CA LEU A 321 14.54 14.66 9.16
C LEU A 321 14.53 16.04 9.83
N VAL A 322 13.91 17.03 9.19
CA VAL A 322 13.79 18.40 9.73
C VAL A 322 12.95 18.41 11.00
N ASP A 323 11.79 17.77 10.98
CA ASP A 323 10.89 17.69 12.14
C ASP A 323 11.61 17.07 13.34
N PHE A 324 12.36 15.99 13.11
CA PHE A 324 13.02 15.27 14.20
C PHE A 324 14.25 16.00 14.72
N PHE A 325 15.16 16.45 13.86
CA PHE A 325 16.47 16.98 14.28
C PHE A 325 16.50 18.50 14.48
N GLU A 326 15.71 19.26 13.70
CA GLU A 326 15.70 20.73 13.81
C GLU A 326 14.55 21.22 14.71
N ASN A 327 13.33 20.68 14.51
CA ASN A 327 12.15 21.15 15.22
C ASN A 327 11.90 20.41 16.56
N GLY A 328 12.52 19.24 16.77
CA GLY A 328 12.31 18.43 17.97
C GLY A 328 10.89 17.87 18.09
N VAL A 329 10.16 17.74 16.98
CA VAL A 329 8.80 17.20 16.94
C VAL A 329 8.76 15.80 16.36
N ARG A 330 7.75 15.00 16.76
CA ARG A 330 7.55 13.66 16.20
C ARG A 330 7.14 13.78 14.74
N PRO A 331 7.89 13.16 13.78
CA PRO A 331 7.55 13.24 12.37
C PRO A 331 6.22 12.57 12.03
N GLU A 332 5.56 13.09 11.01
CA GLU A 332 4.43 12.40 10.40
C GLU A 332 4.84 11.03 9.84
N GLY A 333 3.99 10.03 9.99
CA GLY A 333 4.32 8.64 9.58
C GLY A 333 5.20 7.89 10.57
N ALA A 334 5.55 8.49 11.71
CA ALA A 334 6.27 7.81 12.77
C ALA A 334 5.47 6.64 13.34
N ILE A 335 6.09 5.48 13.37
CA ILE A 335 5.50 4.22 13.84
C ILE A 335 5.18 4.33 15.34
N ASP A 336 3.98 3.91 15.70
CA ASP A 336 3.62 3.67 17.07
C ASP A 336 3.95 2.21 17.42
N TRP A 337 4.93 2.02 18.27
CA TRP A 337 5.39 0.70 18.66
C TRP A 337 4.35 -0.10 19.48
N THR A 338 3.38 0.58 20.10
CA THR A 338 2.30 -0.07 20.87
C THR A 338 1.34 -0.86 19.99
N VAL A 339 1.21 -0.45 18.71
CA VAL A 339 0.36 -1.10 17.71
C VAL A 339 1.16 -1.75 16.58
N TYR A 340 2.46 -1.97 16.77
CA TYR A 340 3.36 -2.50 15.75
C TYR A 340 2.87 -3.82 15.13
N ASP A 341 2.30 -4.70 15.94
CA ASP A 341 1.76 -5.98 15.46
C ASP A 341 0.58 -5.83 14.48
N SER A 342 -0.13 -4.71 14.56
CA SER A 342 -1.25 -4.38 13.67
C SER A 342 -0.85 -3.58 12.42
N LEU A 343 0.42 -3.20 12.28
CA LEU A 343 0.91 -2.52 11.08
C LEU A 343 1.02 -3.48 9.89
N ALA A 344 0.82 -2.96 8.68
CA ALA A 344 0.92 -3.72 7.43
C ALA A 344 2.36 -3.86 6.93
#